data_2ebf36b962d8f1fec72d40c7dfe2f945
#
_entry.id   2ebf36b962d8f1fec72d40c7dfe2f945
#
_cell.length_a   1.000
_cell.length_b   1.000
_cell.length_c   1.000
_cell.angle_alpha   90.00
_cell.angle_beta   90.00
_cell.angle_gamma   90.00
#
_symmetry.space_group_name_H-M   'P 1'
#
loop_
_entity.id
_entity.type
_entity.pdbx_description
1 polymer ?
#
loop_
_entity_poly.entity_id
_entity_poly.type
_entity_poly.pdbx_seq_one_letter_code
_entity_poly.pdbx_strand_id
1 'polypeptide(L)'
;KNNKYKKKIKNKQKVVNYNQFVIEFENYKNLTKKKNHQNILEIRELIKDYKSIGKIHLGGIPMIADDMMSFIKNDIIVFGTGVFLFIVATLWFVFRKLLWIIVPLSSCFFAVIIMTGLLGLLGWKVTVISSNFIALMLILTMAMNIHMSVRFLQIKKENPDLKNINVILMTTGKMFWPILYTVLTTVCAFLSLIFSEIKPIIDFGWMMTLGLITSFIITFTLLPTLLNILSNNKVEIKEEKKSIITVFLSNIAINNSKTIFSVTALVIFLSIIGISKL
;
A
#
# COMPACT_ATOMS: atom_id res chain seq x y z
N LYS A 1 -39.73 -25.52 29.33
CA LYS A 1 -38.31 -25.73 28.88
C LYS A 1 -38.22 -26.25 27.43
N ASN A 2 -39.11 -27.15 27.01
CA ASN A 2 -39.05 -27.79 25.67
C ASN A 2 -39.25 -26.83 24.47
N ASN A 3 -40.04 -25.76 24.61
CA ASN A 3 -40.30 -24.81 23.52
C ASN A 3 -39.08 -23.90 23.19
N LYS A 4 -38.26 -23.61 24.20
CA LYS A 4 -37.03 -22.79 24.03
C LYS A 4 -35.95 -23.57 23.29
N TYR A 5 -35.86 -24.88 23.53
CA TYR A 5 -34.93 -25.78 22.83
C TYR A 5 -35.32 -26.01 21.36
N LYS A 6 -36.64 -26.23 21.09
CA LYS A 6 -37.16 -26.36 19.71
C LYS A 6 -36.90 -25.08 18.88
N LYS A 7 -37.07 -23.89 19.49
CA LYS A 7 -36.82 -22.61 18.83
C LYS A 7 -35.33 -22.40 18.54
N LYS A 8 -34.43 -22.86 19.46
CA LYS A 8 -32.97 -22.83 19.25
C LYS A 8 -32.51 -23.78 18.15
N ILE A 9 -33.07 -24.98 18.09
CA ILE A 9 -32.74 -25.96 17.03
C ILE A 9 -33.24 -25.47 15.67
N LYS A 10 -34.46 -24.91 15.58
CA LYS A 10 -35.02 -24.35 14.34
C LYS A 10 -34.24 -23.15 13.83
N ASN A 11 -33.75 -22.29 14.74
CA ASN A 11 -32.85 -21.19 14.37
C ASN A 11 -31.47 -21.69 13.92
N LYS A 12 -30.92 -22.72 14.55
CA LYS A 12 -29.63 -23.32 14.15
C LYS A 12 -29.72 -23.99 12.78
N GLN A 13 -30.80 -24.70 12.48
CA GLN A 13 -31.05 -25.26 11.15
C GLN A 13 -31.26 -24.19 10.07
N LYS A 14 -31.95 -23.09 10.41
CA LYS A 14 -32.11 -21.95 9.49
C LYS A 14 -30.80 -21.28 9.15
N VAL A 15 -29.89 -21.12 10.12
CA VAL A 15 -28.54 -20.57 9.92
C VAL A 15 -27.66 -21.50 9.10
N VAL A 16 -27.72 -22.81 9.34
CA VAL A 16 -26.99 -23.82 8.57
C VAL A 16 -27.44 -23.84 7.10
N ASN A 17 -28.77 -23.81 6.86
CA ASN A 17 -29.31 -23.74 5.49
C ASN A 17 -28.93 -22.42 4.78
N TYR A 18 -28.90 -21.30 5.49
CA TYR A 18 -28.50 -20.03 4.95
C TYR A 18 -27.01 -20.04 4.55
N ASN A 19 -26.13 -20.55 5.40
CA ASN A 19 -24.69 -20.65 5.10
C ASN A 19 -24.41 -21.60 3.93
N GLN A 20 -25.13 -22.70 3.84
CA GLN A 20 -25.02 -23.64 2.74
C GLN A 20 -25.47 -22.99 1.42
N PHE A 21 -26.59 -22.26 1.44
CA PHE A 21 -27.08 -21.50 0.28
C PHE A 21 -26.07 -20.44 -0.19
N VAL A 22 -25.45 -19.70 0.75
CA VAL A 22 -24.43 -18.70 0.43
C VAL A 22 -23.21 -19.36 -0.25
N ILE A 23 -22.76 -20.51 0.25
CA ILE A 23 -21.64 -21.26 -0.34
C ILE A 23 -22.00 -21.75 -1.74
N GLU A 24 -23.17 -22.32 -1.93
CA GLU A 24 -23.65 -22.78 -3.24
C GLU A 24 -23.77 -21.61 -4.24
N PHE A 25 -24.31 -20.48 -3.78
CA PHE A 25 -24.42 -19.27 -4.60
C PHE A 25 -23.04 -18.72 -5.01
N GLU A 26 -22.07 -18.69 -4.09
CA GLU A 26 -20.71 -18.26 -4.41
C GLU A 26 -20.02 -19.23 -5.38
N ASN A 27 -20.21 -20.53 -5.21
CA ASN A 27 -19.70 -21.53 -6.13
C ASN A 27 -20.29 -21.37 -7.54
N TYR A 28 -21.60 -21.21 -7.63
CA TYR A 28 -22.29 -20.96 -8.90
C TYR A 28 -21.80 -19.67 -9.58
N LYS A 29 -21.64 -18.59 -8.81
CA LYS A 29 -21.12 -17.32 -9.28
C LYS A 29 -19.69 -17.45 -9.82
N ASN A 30 -18.83 -18.20 -9.13
CA ASN A 30 -17.45 -18.44 -9.56
C ASN A 30 -17.40 -19.31 -10.84
N LEU A 31 -18.26 -20.30 -10.93
CA LEU A 31 -18.40 -21.16 -12.12
C LEU A 31 -18.87 -20.35 -13.34
N THR A 32 -19.86 -19.50 -13.15
CA THR A 32 -20.40 -18.60 -14.18
C THR A 32 -19.32 -17.62 -14.67
N LYS A 33 -18.53 -17.05 -13.74
CA LYS A 33 -17.39 -16.17 -14.12
C LYS A 33 -16.36 -16.90 -14.97
N LYS A 34 -15.96 -18.13 -14.58
CA LYS A 34 -15.02 -18.93 -15.38
C LYS A 34 -15.56 -19.23 -16.77
N LYS A 35 -16.84 -19.60 -16.88
CA LYS A 35 -17.49 -19.89 -18.15
C LYS A 35 -17.57 -18.64 -19.04
N ASN A 36 -17.91 -17.48 -18.47
CA ASN A 36 -17.91 -16.22 -19.20
C ASN A 36 -16.51 -15.86 -19.73
N HIS A 37 -15.48 -16.05 -18.92
CA HIS A 37 -14.11 -15.82 -19.34
C HIS A 37 -13.72 -16.69 -20.54
N GLN A 38 -14.03 -17.98 -20.50
CA GLN A 38 -13.78 -18.90 -21.62
C GLN A 38 -14.54 -18.49 -22.88
N ASN A 39 -15.83 -18.19 -22.78
CA ASN A 39 -16.64 -17.76 -23.91
C ASN A 39 -16.07 -16.47 -24.55
N ILE A 40 -15.60 -15.51 -23.74
CA ILE A 40 -15.01 -14.26 -24.24
C ILE A 40 -13.69 -14.54 -24.96
N LEU A 41 -12.86 -15.44 -24.46
CA LEU A 41 -11.62 -15.86 -25.14
C LEU A 41 -11.93 -16.53 -26.48
N GLU A 42 -12.87 -17.45 -26.54
CA GLU A 42 -13.30 -18.12 -27.77
C GLU A 42 -13.82 -17.11 -28.81
N ILE A 43 -14.69 -16.17 -28.38
CA ILE A 43 -15.18 -15.10 -29.29
C ILE A 43 -14.02 -14.23 -29.80
N ARG A 44 -13.05 -13.92 -28.98
CA ARG A 44 -11.87 -13.14 -29.38
C ARG A 44 -10.98 -13.89 -30.36
N GLU A 45 -10.87 -15.21 -30.24
CA GLU A 45 -10.17 -16.04 -31.22
C GLU A 45 -10.90 -16.08 -32.56
N LEU A 46 -12.22 -16.27 -32.55
CA LEU A 46 -13.02 -16.19 -33.74
C LEU A 46 -12.90 -14.84 -34.47
N ILE A 47 -12.92 -13.73 -33.72
CA ILE A 47 -12.75 -12.38 -34.29
C ILE A 47 -11.39 -12.22 -34.97
N LYS A 48 -10.34 -12.92 -34.53
CA LYS A 48 -9.01 -12.84 -35.16
C LYS A 48 -9.03 -13.34 -36.62
N ASP A 49 -9.81 -14.35 -36.88
CA ASP A 49 -9.89 -14.95 -38.21
C ASP A 49 -10.58 -14.01 -39.23
N TYR A 50 -11.41 -13.09 -38.74
CA TYR A 50 -12.14 -12.11 -39.56
C TYR A 50 -11.47 -10.73 -39.61
N LYS A 51 -10.28 -10.56 -39.10
CA LYS A 51 -9.54 -9.27 -39.13
C LYS A 51 -9.26 -8.76 -40.55
N SER A 52 -9.19 -9.64 -41.54
CA SER A 52 -9.00 -9.29 -42.94
C SER A 52 -10.20 -8.58 -43.57
N ILE A 53 -11.39 -8.76 -43.00
CA ILE A 53 -12.65 -8.22 -43.52
C ILE A 53 -12.94 -6.82 -42.95
N GLY A 54 -12.47 -6.51 -41.75
CA GLY A 54 -12.69 -5.21 -41.11
C GLY A 54 -12.24 -5.15 -39.67
N LYS A 55 -12.34 -3.95 -39.06
CA LYS A 55 -12.09 -3.75 -37.61
C LYS A 55 -13.32 -4.16 -36.82
N ILE A 56 -13.28 -5.35 -36.24
CA ILE A 56 -14.35 -5.88 -35.41
C ILE A 56 -14.01 -5.56 -33.95
N HIS A 57 -14.94 -4.95 -33.23
CA HIS A 57 -14.83 -4.66 -31.79
C HIS A 57 -15.83 -5.48 -31.01
N LEU A 58 -15.35 -6.21 -30.00
CA LEU A 58 -16.21 -6.91 -29.05
C LEU A 58 -16.65 -5.90 -27.98
N GLY A 59 -17.92 -5.89 -27.64
CA GLY A 59 -18.50 -5.01 -26.61
C GLY A 59 -19.56 -5.74 -25.79
N GLY A 60 -19.91 -5.18 -24.64
CA GLY A 60 -20.97 -5.69 -23.76
C GLY A 60 -20.52 -5.84 -22.31
N ILE A 61 -21.51 -5.80 -21.39
CA ILE A 61 -21.26 -5.86 -19.94
C ILE A 61 -20.44 -7.09 -19.51
N PRO A 62 -20.69 -8.32 -20.02
CA PRO A 62 -19.89 -9.48 -19.63
C PRO A 62 -18.43 -9.37 -20.01
N MET A 63 -18.12 -8.82 -21.21
CA MET A 63 -16.76 -8.59 -21.67
C MET A 63 -16.06 -7.52 -20.85
N ILE A 64 -16.72 -6.40 -20.58
CA ILE A 64 -16.15 -5.32 -19.74
C ILE A 64 -15.83 -5.85 -18.35
N ALA A 65 -16.72 -6.64 -17.74
CA ALA A 65 -16.49 -7.21 -16.41
C ALA A 65 -15.31 -8.20 -16.39
N ASP A 66 -15.11 -8.97 -17.45
CA ASP A 66 -14.01 -9.91 -17.61
C ASP A 66 -12.68 -9.18 -17.80
N ASP A 67 -12.64 -8.20 -18.70
CA ASP A 67 -11.46 -7.36 -18.92
C ASP A 67 -11.06 -6.62 -17.66
N MET A 68 -12.00 -6.03 -16.93
CA MET A 68 -11.73 -5.38 -15.65
C MET A 68 -11.08 -6.34 -14.66
N MET A 69 -11.57 -7.59 -14.55
CA MET A 69 -10.99 -8.59 -13.67
C MET A 69 -9.56 -8.98 -14.08
N SER A 70 -9.31 -9.09 -15.38
CA SER A 70 -8.00 -9.37 -15.94
C SER A 70 -7.02 -8.21 -15.70
N PHE A 71 -7.47 -6.98 -15.90
CA PHE A 71 -6.68 -5.77 -15.61
C PHE A 71 -6.33 -5.68 -14.11
N ILE A 72 -7.30 -5.90 -13.20
CA ILE A 72 -7.03 -5.92 -11.75
C ILE A 72 -5.92 -6.92 -11.42
N LYS A 73 -6.00 -8.14 -11.95
CA LYS A 73 -4.97 -9.17 -11.74
C LYS A 73 -3.59 -8.73 -12.24
N ASN A 74 -3.55 -8.20 -13.45
CA ASN A 74 -2.32 -7.73 -14.06
C ASN A 74 -1.73 -6.54 -13.29
N ASP A 75 -2.57 -5.58 -12.92
CA ASP A 75 -2.16 -4.40 -12.16
C ASP A 75 -1.54 -4.77 -10.81
N ILE A 76 -2.15 -5.67 -10.05
CA ILE A 76 -1.59 -6.14 -8.77
C ILE A 76 -0.20 -6.75 -8.97
N ILE A 77 -0.01 -7.54 -10.02
CA ILE A 77 1.28 -8.19 -10.31
C ILE A 77 2.30 -7.15 -10.80
N VAL A 78 1.95 -6.36 -11.80
CA VAL A 78 2.88 -5.41 -12.44
C VAL A 78 3.26 -4.28 -11.49
N PHE A 79 2.26 -3.60 -10.89
CA PHE A 79 2.54 -2.52 -9.93
C PHE A 79 3.15 -3.03 -8.64
N GLY A 80 2.65 -4.15 -8.09
CA GLY A 80 3.21 -4.75 -6.89
C GLY A 80 4.67 -5.15 -7.07
N THR A 81 5.00 -5.83 -8.16
CA THR A 81 6.38 -6.24 -8.48
C THR A 81 7.25 -5.02 -8.83
N GLY A 82 6.74 -4.09 -9.63
CA GLY A 82 7.47 -2.88 -10.02
C GLY A 82 7.82 -2.01 -8.82
N VAL A 83 6.85 -1.75 -7.93
CA VAL A 83 7.08 -1.00 -6.69
C VAL A 83 8.06 -1.74 -5.78
N PHE A 84 7.92 -3.05 -5.63
CA PHE A 84 8.83 -3.85 -4.81
C PHE A 84 10.28 -3.77 -5.31
N LEU A 85 10.51 -3.95 -6.60
CA LEU A 85 11.84 -3.83 -7.21
C LEU A 85 12.40 -2.41 -7.06
N PHE A 86 11.57 -1.39 -7.27
CA PHE A 86 11.97 0.00 -7.08
C PHE A 86 12.38 0.29 -5.63
N ILE A 87 11.62 -0.21 -4.65
CA ILE A 87 11.95 -0.09 -3.23
C ILE A 87 13.29 -0.76 -2.93
N VAL A 88 13.51 -1.99 -3.40
CA VAL A 88 14.78 -2.72 -3.20
C VAL A 88 15.95 -1.94 -3.83
N ALA A 89 15.79 -1.43 -5.05
CA ALA A 89 16.81 -0.65 -5.72
C ALA A 89 17.13 0.65 -4.95
N THR A 90 16.12 1.35 -4.47
CA THR A 90 16.28 2.58 -3.68
C THR A 90 17.01 2.31 -2.36
N LEU A 91 16.61 1.28 -1.63
CA LEU A 91 17.27 0.87 -0.38
C LEU A 91 18.71 0.45 -0.62
N TRP A 92 18.97 -0.27 -1.70
CA TRP A 92 20.33 -0.64 -2.09
C TRP A 92 21.19 0.59 -2.35
N PHE A 93 20.67 1.54 -3.09
CA PHE A 93 21.38 2.79 -3.39
C PHE A 93 21.69 3.61 -2.14
N VAL A 94 20.71 3.72 -1.20
CA VAL A 94 20.83 4.51 0.02
C VAL A 94 21.73 3.82 1.05
N PHE A 95 21.44 2.59 1.41
CA PHE A 95 22.07 1.95 2.56
C PHE A 95 23.33 1.13 2.22
N ARG A 96 23.40 0.58 1.01
CA ARG A 96 24.54 -0.25 0.53
C ARG A 96 24.96 -1.40 1.45
N LYS A 97 24.09 -1.81 2.39
CA LYS A 97 24.27 -2.91 3.33
C LYS A 97 22.99 -3.74 3.37
N LEU A 98 23.12 -5.04 3.14
CA LEU A 98 21.98 -5.98 3.05
C LEU A 98 21.08 -5.96 4.29
N LEU A 99 21.65 -5.83 5.49
CA LEU A 99 20.89 -5.79 6.74
C LEU A 99 19.86 -4.66 6.75
N TRP A 100 20.26 -3.45 6.28
CA TRP A 100 19.43 -2.26 6.25
C TRP A 100 18.43 -2.25 5.10
N ILE A 101 18.50 -3.23 4.21
CA ILE A 101 17.51 -3.52 3.19
C ILE A 101 16.50 -4.55 3.71
N ILE A 102 17.00 -5.65 4.29
CA ILE A 102 16.17 -6.77 4.74
C ILE A 102 15.26 -6.37 5.88
N VAL A 103 15.73 -5.59 6.87
CA VAL A 103 14.95 -5.25 8.07
C VAL A 103 13.71 -4.41 7.73
N PRO A 104 13.81 -3.25 7.04
CA PRO A 104 12.63 -2.48 6.66
C PRO A 104 11.72 -3.23 5.68
N LEU A 105 12.32 -4.01 4.75
CA LEU A 105 11.59 -4.74 3.75
C LEU A 105 10.76 -5.88 4.36
N SER A 106 11.32 -6.64 5.30
CA SER A 106 10.60 -7.69 6.01
C SER A 106 9.45 -7.12 6.84
N SER A 107 9.65 -6.01 7.55
CA SER A 107 8.59 -5.32 8.28
C SER A 107 7.45 -4.89 7.35
N CYS A 108 7.79 -4.34 6.18
CA CYS A 108 6.84 -3.95 5.16
C CYS A 108 6.05 -5.16 4.60
N PHE A 109 6.74 -6.26 4.32
CA PHE A 109 6.15 -7.50 3.84
C PHE A 109 5.14 -8.09 4.84
N PHE A 110 5.50 -8.15 6.12
CA PHE A 110 4.59 -8.60 7.17
C PHE A 110 3.37 -7.69 7.32
N ALA A 111 3.54 -6.36 7.18
CA ALA A 111 2.43 -5.43 7.22
C ALA A 111 1.41 -5.72 6.11
N VAL A 112 1.88 -5.98 4.89
CA VAL A 112 1.01 -6.32 3.75
C VAL A 112 0.31 -7.66 3.95
N ILE A 113 1.04 -8.70 4.44
CA ILE A 113 0.43 -10.01 4.71
C ILE A 113 -0.66 -9.91 5.77
N ILE A 114 -0.38 -9.24 6.90
CA ILE A 114 -1.35 -9.09 7.98
C ILE A 114 -2.58 -8.34 7.49
N MET A 115 -2.38 -7.27 6.73
CA MET A 115 -3.50 -6.49 6.21
C MET A 115 -4.32 -7.25 5.17
N THR A 116 -3.67 -7.93 4.22
CA THR A 116 -4.39 -8.75 3.22
C THR A 116 -5.13 -9.91 3.86
N GLY A 117 -4.54 -10.53 4.90
CA GLY A 117 -5.21 -11.52 5.73
C GLY A 117 -6.43 -10.97 6.45
N LEU A 118 -6.34 -9.77 7.02
CA LEU A 118 -7.44 -9.08 7.69
C LEU A 118 -8.58 -8.75 6.71
N LEU A 119 -8.26 -8.26 5.50
CA LEU A 119 -9.27 -8.04 4.46
C LEU A 119 -9.98 -9.34 4.05
N GLY A 120 -9.22 -10.43 3.93
CA GLY A 120 -9.79 -11.76 3.65
C GLY A 120 -10.74 -12.25 4.75
N LEU A 121 -10.37 -12.07 6.03
CA LEU A 121 -11.22 -12.41 7.17
C LEU A 121 -12.50 -11.58 7.24
N LEU A 122 -12.42 -10.30 6.85
CA LEU A 122 -13.59 -9.41 6.78
C LEU A 122 -14.46 -9.65 5.53
N GLY A 123 -14.05 -10.56 4.62
CA GLY A 123 -14.76 -10.87 3.39
C GLY A 123 -14.77 -9.72 2.38
N TRP A 124 -13.83 -8.78 2.48
CA TRP A 124 -13.76 -7.64 1.56
C TRP A 124 -13.21 -8.06 0.21
N LYS A 125 -13.89 -7.58 -0.84
CA LYS A 125 -13.53 -7.88 -2.24
C LYS A 125 -12.71 -6.72 -2.80
N VAL A 126 -11.60 -7.05 -3.45
CA VAL A 126 -10.80 -6.07 -4.18
C VAL A 126 -11.58 -5.62 -5.42
N THR A 127 -11.71 -4.31 -5.59
CA THR A 127 -12.35 -3.67 -6.76
C THR A 127 -11.27 -3.11 -7.69
N VAL A 128 -11.66 -2.60 -8.87
CA VAL A 128 -10.73 -1.96 -9.82
C VAL A 128 -9.98 -0.80 -9.16
N ILE A 129 -10.69 0.03 -8.39
CA ILE A 129 -10.09 1.18 -7.70
C ILE A 129 -9.16 0.74 -6.58
N SER A 130 -9.54 -0.32 -5.85
CA SER A 130 -8.73 -0.83 -4.74
C SER A 130 -7.61 -1.79 -5.17
N SER A 131 -7.45 -2.09 -6.48
CA SER A 131 -6.37 -2.96 -6.96
C SER A 131 -4.97 -2.43 -6.61
N ASN A 132 -4.79 -1.12 -6.61
CA ASN A 132 -3.53 -0.46 -6.27
C ASN A 132 -3.24 -0.36 -4.75
N PHE A 133 -4.16 -0.85 -3.90
CA PHE A 133 -4.03 -0.82 -2.45
C PHE A 133 -2.70 -1.41 -1.96
N ILE A 134 -2.29 -2.57 -2.49
CA ILE A 134 -1.05 -3.26 -2.07
C ILE A 134 0.18 -2.38 -2.37
N ALA A 135 0.27 -1.81 -3.57
CA ALA A 135 1.37 -0.95 -3.97
C ALA A 135 1.45 0.32 -3.11
N LEU A 136 0.31 0.98 -2.88
CA LEU A 136 0.24 2.16 -2.03
C LEU A 136 0.62 1.85 -0.58
N MET A 137 0.14 0.74 -0.04
CA MET A 137 0.47 0.29 1.31
C MET A 137 1.97 -0.01 1.44
N LEU A 138 2.58 -0.68 0.45
CA LEU A 138 4.02 -0.92 0.42
C LEU A 138 4.81 0.39 0.48
N ILE A 139 4.46 1.38 -0.34
CA ILE A 139 5.16 2.67 -0.39
C ILE A 139 5.03 3.41 0.95
N LEU A 140 3.82 3.52 1.49
CA LEU A 140 3.56 4.27 2.73
C LEU A 140 4.21 3.60 3.95
N THR A 141 4.12 2.26 4.06
CA THR A 141 4.78 1.51 5.13
C THR A 141 6.30 1.63 5.03
N MET A 142 6.84 1.56 3.80
CA MET A 142 8.26 1.67 3.59
C MET A 142 8.78 3.06 3.96
N ALA A 143 8.04 4.14 3.67
CA ALA A 143 8.42 5.48 4.10
C ALA A 143 8.57 5.58 5.63
N MET A 144 7.62 5.03 6.39
CA MET A 144 7.72 4.97 7.86
C MET A 144 8.93 4.16 8.33
N ASN A 145 9.16 2.99 7.72
CA ASN A 145 10.27 2.11 8.08
C ASN A 145 11.65 2.74 7.76
N ILE A 146 11.77 3.46 6.63
CA ILE A 146 13.01 4.20 6.27
C ILE A 146 13.28 5.30 7.28
N HIS A 147 12.29 6.12 7.64
CA HIS A 147 12.46 7.18 8.62
C HIS A 147 12.94 6.63 9.98
N MET A 148 12.35 5.54 10.44
CA MET A 148 12.74 4.86 11.67
C MET A 148 14.18 4.32 11.58
N SER A 149 14.52 3.66 10.48
CA SER A 149 15.85 3.06 10.25
C SER A 149 16.96 4.11 10.14
N VAL A 150 16.72 5.19 9.41
CA VAL A 150 17.66 6.30 9.29
C VAL A 150 17.88 6.97 10.64
N ARG A 151 16.82 7.19 11.40
CA ARG A 151 16.94 7.79 12.73
C ARG A 151 17.70 6.90 13.72
N PHE A 152 17.49 5.59 13.64
CA PHE A 152 18.28 4.64 14.43
C PHE A 152 19.77 4.75 14.11
N LEU A 153 20.13 4.79 12.81
CA LEU A 153 21.51 4.95 12.39
C LEU A 153 22.13 6.27 12.86
N GLN A 154 21.38 7.37 12.81
CA GLN A 154 21.83 8.67 13.31
C GLN A 154 22.13 8.63 14.81
N ILE A 155 21.19 8.14 15.63
CA ILE A 155 21.37 8.08 17.08
C ILE A 155 22.53 7.14 17.44
N LYS A 156 22.67 6.02 16.73
CA LYS A 156 23.80 5.08 16.95
C LYS A 156 25.14 5.71 16.60
N LYS A 157 25.18 6.57 15.56
CA LYS A 157 26.38 7.32 15.19
C LYS A 157 26.72 8.41 16.21
N GLU A 158 25.71 9.13 16.71
CA GLU A 158 25.88 10.16 17.74
C GLU A 158 26.34 9.57 19.07
N ASN A 159 25.97 8.32 19.37
CA ASN A 159 26.23 7.65 20.64
C ASN A 159 26.72 6.21 20.42
N PRO A 160 27.98 6.00 20.00
CA PRO A 160 28.50 4.66 19.65
C PRO A 160 28.49 3.67 20.81
N ASP A 161 28.70 4.16 22.04
CA ASP A 161 28.85 3.35 23.27
C ASP A 161 27.52 2.88 23.83
N LEU A 162 26.40 3.46 23.38
CA LEU A 162 25.09 3.03 23.88
C LEU A 162 24.73 1.61 23.40
N LYS A 163 24.17 0.84 24.32
CA LYS A 163 23.58 -0.47 24.00
C LYS A 163 22.46 -0.29 22.96
N ASN A 164 22.34 -1.24 22.03
CA ASN A 164 21.35 -1.16 20.95
C ASN A 164 19.92 -0.96 21.47
N ILE A 165 19.56 -1.57 22.59
CA ILE A 165 18.23 -1.41 23.18
C ILE A 165 17.94 0.06 23.55
N ASN A 166 18.90 0.80 24.08
CA ASN A 166 18.72 2.20 24.42
C ASN A 166 18.60 3.08 23.17
N VAL A 167 19.37 2.75 22.12
CA VAL A 167 19.25 3.44 20.82
C VAL A 167 17.87 3.21 20.20
N ILE A 168 17.35 1.99 20.29
CA ILE A 168 16.00 1.64 19.82
C ILE A 168 14.94 2.43 20.59
N LEU A 169 15.01 2.46 21.93
CA LEU A 169 14.06 3.21 22.76
C LEU A 169 14.08 4.71 22.43
N MET A 170 15.27 5.29 22.29
CA MET A 170 15.41 6.69 21.87
C MET A 170 14.87 6.96 20.47
N THR A 171 15.11 6.05 19.54
CA THR A 171 14.61 6.14 18.16
C THR A 171 13.09 6.10 18.13
N THR A 172 12.52 5.09 18.79
CA THR A 172 11.06 4.88 18.85
C THR A 172 10.38 6.10 19.49
N GLY A 173 10.90 6.60 20.62
CA GLY A 173 10.35 7.79 21.27
C GLY A 173 10.42 9.07 20.41
N LYS A 174 11.56 9.31 19.73
CA LYS A 174 11.72 10.50 18.87
C LYS A 174 10.90 10.42 17.57
N MET A 175 10.66 9.22 17.04
CA MET A 175 9.94 9.04 15.78
C MET A 175 8.43 8.82 15.95
N PHE A 176 7.97 8.54 17.17
CA PHE A 176 6.54 8.26 17.42
C PHE A 176 5.64 9.41 16.94
N TRP A 177 5.83 10.59 17.45
CA TRP A 177 5.00 11.74 17.13
C TRP A 177 5.06 12.16 15.65
N PRO A 178 6.24 12.32 15.02
CA PRO A 178 6.32 12.66 13.62
C PRO A 178 5.60 11.64 12.71
N ILE A 179 5.81 10.35 12.95
CA ILE A 179 5.17 9.30 12.15
C ILE A 179 3.66 9.23 12.45
N LEU A 180 3.25 9.38 13.71
CA LEU A 180 1.84 9.42 14.09
C LEU A 180 1.09 10.56 13.37
N TYR A 181 1.65 11.77 13.36
CA TYR A 181 1.03 12.90 12.64
C TYR A 181 0.92 12.63 11.15
N THR A 182 1.94 12.06 10.53
CA THR A 182 1.90 11.68 9.11
C THR A 182 0.81 10.64 8.84
N VAL A 183 0.71 9.63 9.68
CA VAL A 183 -0.34 8.60 9.55
C VAL A 183 -1.71 9.22 9.76
N LEU A 184 -1.89 10.07 10.77
CA LEU A 184 -3.17 10.70 11.08
C LEU A 184 -3.67 11.58 9.94
N THR A 185 -2.81 12.42 9.37
CA THR A 185 -3.16 13.27 8.22
C THR A 185 -3.51 12.43 6.99
N THR A 186 -2.79 11.34 6.75
CA THR A 186 -3.06 10.44 5.62
C THR A 186 -4.35 9.64 5.85
N VAL A 187 -4.61 9.21 7.06
CA VAL A 187 -5.88 8.56 7.46
C VAL A 187 -7.05 9.52 7.23
N CYS A 188 -6.94 10.78 7.65
CA CYS A 188 -7.98 11.79 7.39
C CYS A 188 -8.24 11.96 5.88
N ALA A 189 -7.18 11.96 5.07
CA ALA A 189 -7.33 12.03 3.61
C ALA A 189 -8.08 10.83 3.03
N PHE A 190 -7.77 9.59 3.45
CA PHE A 190 -8.49 8.41 2.98
C PHE A 190 -9.91 8.30 3.57
N LEU A 191 -10.13 8.74 4.82
CA LEU A 191 -11.47 8.80 5.41
C LEU A 191 -12.37 9.79 4.66
N SER A 192 -11.84 10.85 4.06
CA SER A 192 -12.65 11.76 3.25
C SER A 192 -13.31 11.09 2.04
N LEU A 193 -12.74 9.99 1.54
CA LEU A 193 -13.31 9.20 0.44
C LEU A 193 -14.60 8.47 0.83
N ILE A 194 -14.86 8.30 2.13
CA ILE A 194 -16.07 7.65 2.65
C ILE A 194 -17.31 8.49 2.35
N PHE A 195 -17.15 9.81 2.19
CA PHE A 195 -18.24 10.71 1.81
C PHE A 195 -18.59 10.69 0.31
N SER A 196 -17.87 9.86 -0.49
CA SER A 196 -18.19 9.64 -1.89
C SER A 196 -19.48 8.82 -2.02
N GLU A 197 -20.25 9.04 -3.09
CA GLU A 197 -21.43 8.23 -3.42
C GLU A 197 -21.06 6.92 -4.13
N ILE A 198 -19.79 6.72 -4.49
CA ILE A 198 -19.30 5.60 -5.28
C ILE A 198 -18.75 4.50 -4.36
N LYS A 199 -19.47 3.38 -4.25
CA LYS A 199 -19.13 2.26 -3.36
C LYS A 199 -17.66 1.79 -3.45
N PRO A 200 -17.04 1.57 -4.63
CA PRO A 200 -15.63 1.19 -4.72
C PRO A 200 -14.65 2.21 -4.11
N ILE A 201 -14.98 3.51 -4.14
CA ILE A 201 -14.17 4.58 -3.54
C ILE A 201 -14.27 4.53 -2.02
N ILE A 202 -15.48 4.33 -1.49
CA ILE A 202 -15.73 4.16 -0.05
C ILE A 202 -14.93 2.97 0.48
N ASP A 203 -15.03 1.82 -0.21
CA ASP A 203 -14.33 0.59 0.19
C ASP A 203 -12.80 0.80 0.16
N PHE A 204 -12.27 1.50 -0.83
CA PHE A 204 -10.85 1.86 -0.91
C PHE A 204 -10.42 2.77 0.25
N GLY A 205 -11.23 3.78 0.60
CA GLY A 205 -10.97 4.66 1.74
C GLY A 205 -10.84 3.89 3.06
N TRP A 206 -11.74 2.94 3.32
CA TRP A 206 -11.69 2.07 4.49
C TRP A 206 -10.49 1.13 4.46
N MET A 207 -10.20 0.50 3.31
CA MET A 207 -9.05 -0.39 3.15
C MET A 207 -7.74 0.33 3.47
N MET A 208 -7.55 1.54 2.90
CA MET A 208 -6.33 2.33 3.12
C MET A 208 -6.21 2.81 4.56
N THR A 209 -7.32 3.22 5.18
CA THR A 209 -7.34 3.64 6.59
C THR A 209 -6.89 2.51 7.52
N LEU A 210 -7.48 1.33 7.39
CA LEU A 210 -7.09 0.15 8.18
C LEU A 210 -5.67 -0.30 7.86
N GLY A 211 -5.26 -0.23 6.59
CA GLY A 211 -3.90 -0.53 6.14
C GLY A 211 -2.86 0.36 6.81
N LEU A 212 -3.11 1.67 6.89
CA LEU A 212 -2.21 2.62 7.54
C LEU A 212 -2.10 2.40 9.04
N ILE A 213 -3.22 2.15 9.72
CA ILE A 213 -3.22 1.83 11.16
C ILE A 213 -2.43 0.55 11.42
N THR A 214 -2.66 -0.50 10.62
CA THR A 214 -1.92 -1.77 10.71
C THR A 214 -0.42 -1.55 10.46
N SER A 215 -0.07 -0.78 9.43
CA SER A 215 1.32 -0.44 9.11
C SER A 215 2.00 0.32 10.24
N PHE A 216 1.31 1.28 10.85
CA PHE A 216 1.83 2.03 12.00
C PHE A 216 2.13 1.09 13.18
N ILE A 217 1.19 0.23 13.54
CA ILE A 217 1.38 -0.73 14.64
C ILE A 217 2.59 -1.63 14.35
N ILE A 218 2.71 -2.15 13.13
CA ILE A 218 3.80 -3.05 12.75
C ILE A 218 5.14 -2.31 12.71
N THR A 219 5.18 -1.08 12.22
CA THR A 219 6.40 -0.26 12.23
C THR A 219 6.90 -0.02 13.65
N PHE A 220 6.03 0.15 14.64
CA PHE A 220 6.43 0.41 16.03
C PHE A 220 6.60 -0.86 16.89
N THR A 221 6.15 -2.01 16.42
CA THR A 221 6.32 -3.29 17.12
C THR A 221 7.39 -4.16 16.49
N LEU A 222 7.21 -4.49 15.21
CA LEU A 222 8.05 -5.47 14.51
C LEU A 222 9.41 -4.88 14.12
N LEU A 223 9.46 -3.66 13.57
CA LEU A 223 10.72 -3.07 13.13
C LEU A 223 11.73 -2.89 14.26
N PRO A 224 11.38 -2.32 15.46
CA PRO A 224 12.27 -2.27 16.61
C PRO A 224 12.74 -3.65 17.08
N THR A 225 11.86 -4.65 17.06
CA THR A 225 12.20 -6.03 17.41
C THR A 225 13.22 -6.62 16.44
N LEU A 226 13.02 -6.44 15.13
CA LEU A 226 13.97 -6.87 14.11
C LEU A 226 15.33 -6.16 14.24
N LEU A 227 15.31 -4.85 14.52
CA LEU A 227 16.53 -4.09 14.77
C LEU A 227 17.29 -4.61 16.00
N ASN A 228 16.58 -5.00 17.06
CA ASN A 228 17.21 -5.55 18.25
C ASN A 228 17.87 -6.91 17.98
N ILE A 229 17.20 -7.79 17.25
CA ILE A 229 17.70 -9.14 16.96
C ILE A 229 18.89 -9.10 15.99
N LEU A 230 18.77 -8.32 14.91
CA LEU A 230 19.72 -8.33 13.81
C LEU A 230 20.89 -7.36 13.98
N SER A 231 20.74 -6.31 14.78
CA SER A 231 21.77 -5.28 14.99
C SER A 231 22.78 -5.63 16.08
N ASN A 232 22.77 -6.84 16.63
CA ASN A 232 23.71 -7.24 17.69
C ASN A 232 25.18 -7.34 17.23
N ASN A 233 25.46 -7.34 15.94
CA ASN A 233 26.79 -7.28 15.36
C ASN A 233 27.18 -5.81 15.16
N LYS A 234 28.46 -5.48 15.45
CA LYS A 234 29.06 -4.16 15.32
C LYS A 234 28.59 -3.50 14.01
N VAL A 235 27.70 -2.51 14.14
CA VAL A 235 27.25 -1.71 13.01
C VAL A 235 28.39 -0.77 12.64
N GLU A 236 29.22 -1.17 11.69
CA GLU A 236 30.17 -0.24 11.06
C GLU A 236 29.36 0.83 10.31
N ILE A 237 29.26 2.00 10.90
CA ILE A 237 28.64 3.16 10.28
C ILE A 237 29.71 3.78 9.37
N LYS A 238 29.61 3.54 8.06
CA LYS A 238 30.41 4.31 7.09
C LYS A 238 29.99 5.78 7.17
N GLU A 239 30.97 6.67 7.17
CA GLU A 239 30.69 8.10 7.07
C GLU A 239 29.86 8.38 5.82
N GLU A 240 28.69 8.96 6.01
CA GLU A 240 27.92 9.51 4.90
C GLU A 240 28.73 10.67 4.29
N LYS A 241 29.26 10.45 3.09
CA LYS A 241 29.76 11.57 2.27
C LYS A 241 28.55 12.49 2.04
N LYS A 242 28.69 13.76 2.50
CA LYS A 242 27.68 14.79 2.22
C LYS A 242 27.37 14.74 0.72
N SER A 243 26.14 14.45 0.38
CA SER A 243 25.74 14.38 -1.04
C SER A 243 25.97 15.75 -1.67
N ILE A 244 26.72 15.78 -2.77
CA ILE A 244 27.00 17.00 -3.52
C ILE A 244 25.69 17.72 -3.86
N ILE A 245 24.66 16.96 -4.20
CA ILE A 245 23.32 17.49 -4.53
C ILE A 245 22.70 18.19 -3.32
N THR A 246 22.80 17.62 -2.12
CA THR A 246 22.21 18.21 -0.90
C THR A 246 22.92 19.52 -0.54
N VAL A 247 24.25 19.54 -0.63
CA VAL A 247 25.06 20.77 -0.38
C VAL A 247 24.74 21.84 -1.43
N PHE A 248 24.65 21.45 -2.70
CA PHE A 248 24.31 22.37 -3.80
C PHE A 248 22.92 22.99 -3.61
N LEU A 249 21.89 22.18 -3.33
CA LEU A 249 20.52 22.65 -3.07
C LEU A 249 20.45 23.55 -1.83
N SER A 250 21.15 23.16 -0.74
CA SER A 250 21.21 23.97 0.47
C SER A 250 21.86 25.33 0.22
N ASN A 251 22.97 25.37 -0.52
CA ASN A 251 23.67 26.62 -0.87
C ASN A 251 22.79 27.53 -1.75
N ILE A 252 22.08 26.96 -2.74
CA ILE A 252 21.13 27.74 -3.54
C ILE A 252 20.03 28.31 -2.67
N ALA A 253 19.44 27.48 -1.79
CA ALA A 253 18.34 27.91 -0.92
C ALA A 253 18.74 29.03 0.04
N ILE A 254 19.96 28.97 0.59
CA ILE A 254 20.45 29.97 1.55
C ILE A 254 20.89 31.24 0.83
N ASN A 255 21.72 31.12 -0.23
CA ASN A 255 22.32 32.29 -0.88
C ASN A 255 21.34 33.05 -1.78
N ASN A 256 20.33 32.36 -2.36
CA ASN A 256 19.40 32.95 -3.34
C ASN A 256 17.95 32.91 -2.88
N SER A 257 17.68 32.98 -1.57
CA SER A 257 16.33 32.86 -1.00
C SER A 257 15.31 33.84 -1.60
N LYS A 258 15.72 35.10 -1.86
CA LYS A 258 14.85 36.12 -2.48
C LYS A 258 14.51 35.77 -3.94
N THR A 259 15.49 35.28 -4.70
CA THR A 259 15.31 34.86 -6.10
C THR A 259 14.38 33.66 -6.18
N ILE A 260 14.55 32.66 -5.29
CA ILE A 260 13.67 31.49 -5.24
C ILE A 260 12.24 31.91 -4.91
N PHE A 261 12.07 32.78 -3.91
CA PHE A 261 10.73 33.29 -3.55
C PHE A 261 10.07 34.02 -4.74
N SER A 262 10.81 34.89 -5.45
CA SER A 262 10.31 35.61 -6.62
C SER A 262 9.92 34.67 -7.77
N VAL A 263 10.76 33.67 -8.06
CA VAL A 263 10.46 32.64 -9.10
C VAL A 263 9.24 31.83 -8.71
N THR A 264 9.14 31.40 -7.45
CA THR A 264 7.98 30.65 -6.96
C THR A 264 6.69 31.48 -7.05
N ALA A 265 6.72 32.75 -6.66
CA ALA A 265 5.59 33.66 -6.78
C ALA A 265 5.15 33.84 -8.25
N LEU A 266 6.11 33.97 -9.17
CA LEU A 266 5.85 34.06 -10.61
C LEU A 266 5.20 32.78 -11.15
N VAL A 267 5.69 31.60 -10.75
CA VAL A 267 5.11 30.30 -11.14
C VAL A 267 3.69 30.17 -10.62
N ILE A 268 3.42 30.55 -9.36
CA ILE A 268 2.06 30.55 -8.78
C ILE A 268 1.14 31.49 -9.59
N PHE A 269 1.61 32.68 -9.91
CA PHE A 269 0.82 33.65 -10.70
C PHE A 269 0.47 33.09 -12.09
N LEU A 270 1.44 32.50 -12.79
CA LEU A 270 1.19 31.85 -14.09
C LEU A 270 0.24 30.65 -13.96
N SER A 271 0.34 29.89 -12.87
CA SER A 271 -0.56 28.75 -12.61
C SER A 271 -2.00 29.20 -12.40
N ILE A 272 -2.23 30.30 -11.67
CA ILE A 272 -3.57 30.89 -11.49
C ILE A 272 -4.18 31.29 -12.84
N ILE A 273 -3.40 31.91 -13.73
CA ILE A 273 -3.86 32.22 -15.09
C ILE A 273 -4.18 30.95 -15.88
N GLY A 274 -3.38 29.87 -15.71
CA GLY A 274 -3.65 28.58 -16.33
C GLY A 274 -4.96 27.94 -15.88
N ILE A 275 -5.26 28.00 -14.57
CA ILE A 275 -6.51 27.48 -13.99
C ILE A 275 -7.74 28.20 -14.56
N SER A 276 -7.63 29.52 -14.87
CA SER A 276 -8.75 30.27 -15.46
C SER A 276 -9.10 29.82 -16.90
N LYS A 277 -8.27 28.98 -17.53
CA LYS A 277 -8.52 28.42 -18.88
C LYS A 277 -9.00 26.96 -18.87
N LEU A 278 -9.08 26.34 -17.70
CA LEU A 278 -9.65 25.02 -17.48
C LEU A 278 -11.17 25.09 -17.32
#